data_55213a01773d914c4902591bbf923bf8
#
_entry.id   55213a01773d914c4902591bbf923bf8
#
_cell.length_a   1.000
_cell.length_b   1.000
_cell.length_c   1.000
_cell.angle_alpha   90.00
_cell.angle_beta   90.00
_cell.angle_gamma   90.00
#
_symmetry.space_group_name_H-M   'P 1'
#
loop_
_entity.id
_entity.type
_entity.pdbx_description
1 polymer ?
#
loop_
_entity_poly.entity_id
_entity_poly.type
_entity_poly.pdbx_seq_one_letter_code
_entity_poly.pdbx_strand_id
1 'polypeptide(L)'
;MPNLHGVMAESPALLEAYRTVSAIFDTKTDLSTTERQIIAMTNNRLNGCTYCMAAHTSIMQAGKVPDDVITALRDGTPIADPKLEALRVFAEQVNEKRGWIEQSDIDALLAAGCTKQTVFDVIVGTAYKVLSNYTNHVAQTPVDAAFAKNEWTAETERVQ
;
A
#
# COMPACT_ATOMS: atom_id res chain seq x y z
N MET A 1 -3.80 20.51 -3.63
CA MET A 1 -4.31 19.22 -4.15
C MET A 1 -3.10 18.38 -4.52
N PRO A 2 -3.00 17.09 -4.13
CA PRO A 2 -1.86 16.26 -4.49
C PRO A 2 -1.66 16.15 -6.01
N ASN A 3 -0.41 16.11 -6.46
CA ASN A 3 -0.06 15.98 -7.88
C ASN A 3 -0.71 14.77 -8.55
N LEU A 4 -0.78 13.64 -7.83
CA LEU A 4 -1.50 12.44 -8.29
C LEU A 4 -2.94 12.73 -8.73
N HIS A 5 -3.68 13.51 -7.94
CA HIS A 5 -5.08 13.84 -8.29
C HIS A 5 -5.16 14.78 -9.50
N GLY A 6 -4.17 15.66 -9.65
CA GLY A 6 -4.05 16.51 -10.84
C GLY A 6 -3.88 15.68 -12.11
N VAL A 7 -2.97 14.70 -12.06
CA VAL A 7 -2.75 13.77 -13.17
C VAL A 7 -3.99 12.92 -13.45
N MET A 8 -4.60 12.35 -12.40
CA MET A 8 -5.82 11.53 -12.58
C MET A 8 -6.99 12.33 -13.17
N ALA A 9 -7.03 13.64 -12.98
CA ALA A 9 -8.10 14.49 -13.52
C ALA A 9 -8.13 14.57 -15.06
N GLU A 10 -7.04 14.18 -15.73
CA GLU A 10 -7.01 14.02 -17.18
C GLU A 10 -7.95 12.90 -17.67
N SER A 11 -8.30 11.96 -16.78
CA SER A 11 -9.32 10.95 -16.98
C SER A 11 -10.33 11.00 -15.82
N PRO A 12 -11.50 11.64 -16.00
CA PRO A 12 -12.53 11.66 -14.96
C PRO A 12 -12.91 10.28 -14.43
N ALA A 13 -12.93 9.27 -15.30
CA ALA A 13 -13.22 7.88 -14.91
C ALA A 13 -12.14 7.31 -13.99
N LEU A 14 -10.86 7.58 -14.25
CA LEU A 14 -9.76 7.12 -13.38
C LEU A 14 -9.81 7.80 -12.01
N LEU A 15 -10.03 9.12 -11.98
CA LEU A 15 -10.13 9.86 -10.73
C LEU A 15 -11.33 9.40 -9.90
N GLU A 16 -12.49 9.19 -10.51
CA GLU A 16 -13.69 8.69 -9.84
C GLU A 16 -13.47 7.27 -9.30
N ALA A 17 -12.94 6.35 -10.11
CA ALA A 17 -12.62 4.99 -9.70
C ALA A 17 -11.65 4.98 -8.50
N TYR A 18 -10.55 5.73 -8.59
CA TYR A 18 -9.57 5.84 -7.50
C TYR A 18 -10.19 6.34 -6.20
N ARG A 19 -10.95 7.44 -6.27
CA ARG A 19 -11.59 8.03 -5.07
C ARG A 19 -12.63 7.11 -4.47
N THR A 20 -13.42 6.43 -5.31
CA THR A 20 -14.44 5.48 -4.86
C THR A 20 -13.81 4.28 -4.18
N VAL A 21 -12.80 3.65 -4.79
CA VAL A 21 -12.12 2.49 -4.20
C VAL A 21 -11.38 2.89 -2.92
N SER A 22 -10.72 4.07 -2.89
CA SER A 22 -10.10 4.60 -1.68
C SER A 22 -11.12 4.75 -0.54
N ALA A 23 -12.26 5.38 -0.81
CA ALA A 23 -13.30 5.56 0.20
C ALA A 23 -13.88 4.22 0.70
N ILE A 24 -14.06 3.24 -0.19
CA ILE A 24 -14.49 1.89 0.18
C ILE A 24 -13.44 1.23 1.08
N PHE A 25 -12.16 1.29 0.69
CA PHE A 25 -11.05 0.71 1.46
C PHE A 25 -10.95 1.33 2.86
N ASP A 26 -11.17 2.64 2.97
CA ASP A 26 -11.09 3.36 4.25
C ASP A 26 -12.30 3.12 5.16
N THR A 27 -13.50 2.90 4.60
CA THR A 27 -14.74 2.96 5.38
C THR A 27 -15.57 1.68 5.40
N LYS A 28 -15.27 0.69 4.55
CA LYS A 28 -16.05 -0.55 4.39
C LYS A 28 -15.27 -1.81 4.71
N THR A 29 -13.96 -1.71 4.98
CA THR A 29 -13.15 -2.82 5.47
C THR A 29 -13.13 -2.81 6.99
N ASP A 30 -12.91 -4.00 7.61
CA ASP A 30 -12.74 -4.11 9.07
C ASP A 30 -11.29 -3.84 9.51
N LEU A 31 -10.45 -3.35 8.60
CA LEU A 31 -9.04 -3.08 8.84
C LEU A 31 -8.84 -1.81 9.68
N SER A 32 -7.97 -1.85 10.66
CA SER A 32 -7.48 -0.67 11.35
C SER A 32 -6.69 0.24 10.40
N THR A 33 -6.45 1.49 10.81
CA THR A 33 -5.60 2.41 10.04
C THR A 33 -4.22 1.82 9.78
N THR A 34 -3.60 1.18 10.77
CA THR A 34 -2.28 0.54 10.61
C THR A 34 -2.34 -0.61 9.59
N GLU A 35 -3.33 -1.49 9.69
CA GLU A 35 -3.47 -2.63 8.76
C GLU A 35 -3.71 -2.16 7.31
N ARG A 36 -4.53 -1.12 7.10
CA ARG A 36 -4.69 -0.50 5.76
C ARG A 36 -3.38 0.04 5.22
N GLN A 37 -2.58 0.70 6.07
CA GLN A 37 -1.29 1.24 5.65
C GLN A 37 -0.26 0.13 5.35
N ILE A 38 -0.29 -0.98 6.07
CA ILE A 38 0.55 -2.15 5.76
C ILE A 38 0.26 -2.66 4.35
N ILE A 39 -1.01 -2.88 4.02
CA ILE A 39 -1.41 -3.32 2.67
C ILE A 39 -0.97 -2.31 1.61
N ALA A 40 -1.22 -1.02 1.86
CA ALA A 40 -0.87 0.04 0.92
C ALA A 40 0.65 0.14 0.70
N MET A 41 1.44 0.17 1.76
CA MET A 41 2.90 0.32 1.70
C MET A 41 3.58 -0.91 1.09
N THR A 42 3.10 -2.12 1.41
CA THR A 42 3.59 -3.36 0.78
C THR A 42 3.44 -3.29 -0.73
N ASN A 43 2.25 -2.94 -1.23
CA ASN A 43 2.02 -2.77 -2.67
C ASN A 43 2.87 -1.64 -3.26
N ASN A 44 2.98 -0.48 -2.59
CA ASN A 44 3.79 0.64 -3.06
C ASN A 44 5.25 0.25 -3.25
N ARG A 45 5.80 -0.49 -2.27
CA ARG A 45 7.19 -0.93 -2.29
C ARG A 45 7.44 -1.96 -3.39
N LEU A 46 6.61 -2.98 -3.50
CA LEU A 46 6.72 -4.03 -4.52
C LEU A 46 6.59 -3.46 -5.94
N ASN A 47 5.69 -2.50 -6.11
CA ASN A 47 5.51 -1.83 -7.39
C ASN A 47 6.58 -0.74 -7.66
N GLY A 48 7.49 -0.47 -6.71
CA GLY A 48 8.54 0.55 -6.86
C GLY A 48 8.01 1.99 -6.97
N CYS A 49 6.83 2.29 -6.42
CA CYS A 49 6.21 3.61 -6.56
C CYS A 49 6.77 4.62 -5.55
N THR A 50 7.80 5.37 -5.96
CA THR A 50 8.50 6.37 -5.14
C THR A 50 7.55 7.44 -4.59
N TYR A 51 6.65 7.96 -5.44
CA TYR A 51 5.61 8.91 -5.02
C TYR A 51 4.74 8.36 -3.89
N CYS A 52 4.20 7.15 -4.09
CA CYS A 52 3.29 6.56 -3.10
C CYS A 52 4.01 6.17 -1.80
N MET A 53 5.27 5.77 -1.87
CA MET A 53 6.09 5.51 -0.68
C MET A 53 6.24 6.78 0.15
N ALA A 54 6.57 7.92 -0.46
CA ALA A 54 6.70 9.20 0.21
C ALA A 54 5.37 9.68 0.83
N ALA A 55 4.30 9.64 0.04
CA ALA A 55 2.98 10.09 0.47
C ALA A 55 2.45 9.25 1.64
N HIS A 56 2.47 7.91 1.52
CA HIS A 56 1.96 7.02 2.58
C HIS A 56 2.84 7.04 3.84
N THR A 57 4.16 7.26 3.73
CA THR A 57 5.00 7.50 4.91
C THR A 57 4.50 8.73 5.69
N SER A 58 4.18 9.83 4.98
CA SER A 58 3.62 11.03 5.62
C SER A 58 2.25 10.77 6.25
N ILE A 59 1.39 9.98 5.59
CA ILE A 59 0.08 9.58 6.12
C ILE A 59 0.24 8.73 7.39
N MET A 60 1.16 7.77 7.38
CA MET A 60 1.42 6.91 8.54
C MET A 60 1.91 7.72 9.74
N GLN A 61 2.84 8.66 9.53
CA GLN A 61 3.34 9.56 10.58
C GLN A 61 2.21 10.41 11.16
N ALA A 62 1.36 10.99 10.31
CA ALA A 62 0.20 11.77 10.75
C ALA A 62 -0.84 10.91 11.49
N GLY A 63 -1.03 9.67 11.06
CA GLY A 63 -1.92 8.67 11.68
C GLY A 63 -1.33 8.01 12.93
N LYS A 64 -0.12 8.39 13.35
CA LYS A 64 0.59 7.85 14.52
C LYS A 64 0.78 6.32 14.46
N VAL A 65 1.01 5.79 13.27
CA VAL A 65 1.46 4.39 13.12
C VAL A 65 2.83 4.27 13.78
N PRO A 66 3.13 3.17 14.53
CA PRO A 66 4.41 2.99 15.19
C PRO A 66 5.61 3.13 14.25
N ASP A 67 6.67 3.81 14.68
CA ASP A 67 7.84 4.13 13.86
C ASP A 67 8.58 2.87 13.37
N ASP A 68 8.61 1.82 14.17
CA ASP A 68 9.19 0.52 13.81
C ASP A 68 8.42 -0.15 12.66
N VAL A 69 7.09 -0.04 12.64
CA VAL A 69 6.26 -0.52 11.52
C VAL A 69 6.53 0.31 10.26
N ILE A 70 6.63 1.64 10.39
CA ILE A 70 6.95 2.52 9.26
C ILE A 70 8.31 2.15 8.66
N THR A 71 9.32 1.97 9.52
CA THR A 71 10.67 1.61 9.11
C THR A 71 10.69 0.25 8.42
N ALA A 72 10.07 -0.77 9.02
CA ALA A 72 9.98 -2.11 8.43
C ALA A 72 9.37 -2.10 7.03
N LEU A 73 8.27 -1.36 6.83
CA LEU A 73 7.59 -1.26 5.53
C LEU A 73 8.44 -0.50 4.49
N ARG A 74 9.19 0.51 4.90
CA ARG A 74 10.07 1.27 4.00
C ARG A 74 11.29 0.44 3.58
N ASP A 75 11.86 -0.31 4.50
CA ASP A 75 13.07 -1.10 4.28
C ASP A 75 12.77 -2.52 3.76
N GLY A 76 11.49 -2.95 3.79
CA GLY A 76 11.09 -4.29 3.37
C GLY A 76 11.56 -5.37 4.33
N THR A 77 11.68 -5.04 5.60
CA THR A 77 12.03 -5.98 6.67
C THR A 77 10.78 -6.48 7.39
N PRO A 78 10.86 -7.61 8.11
CA PRO A 78 9.73 -8.13 8.88
C PRO A 78 9.24 -7.14 9.96
N ILE A 79 7.92 -7.12 10.17
CA ILE A 79 7.29 -6.39 11.28
C ILE A 79 7.33 -7.26 12.54
N ALA A 80 7.67 -6.68 13.69
CA ALA A 80 7.80 -7.42 14.95
C ALA A 80 6.49 -8.04 15.45
N ASP A 81 5.35 -7.39 15.20
CA ASP A 81 4.03 -7.95 15.55
C ASP A 81 3.65 -9.08 14.57
N PRO A 82 3.39 -10.33 15.07
CA PRO A 82 3.15 -11.48 14.20
C PRO A 82 1.89 -11.35 13.33
N LYS A 83 0.84 -10.69 13.82
CA LYS A 83 -0.40 -10.48 13.05
C LYS A 83 -0.17 -9.51 11.92
N LEU A 84 0.51 -8.40 12.21
CA LEU A 84 0.84 -7.38 11.22
C LEU A 84 1.81 -7.91 10.16
N GLU A 85 2.78 -8.74 10.58
CA GLU A 85 3.70 -9.40 9.65
C GLU A 85 2.98 -10.40 8.74
N ALA A 86 2.08 -11.22 9.28
CA ALA A 86 1.28 -12.13 8.47
C ALA A 86 0.45 -11.39 7.41
N LEU A 87 -0.12 -10.23 7.77
CA LEU A 87 -0.85 -9.37 6.84
C LEU A 87 0.07 -8.80 5.76
N ARG A 88 1.28 -8.33 6.14
CA ARG A 88 2.29 -7.85 5.19
C ARG A 88 2.67 -8.93 4.18
N VAL A 89 3.00 -10.12 4.68
CA VAL A 89 3.39 -11.28 3.84
C VAL A 89 2.25 -11.68 2.91
N PHE A 90 1.02 -11.73 3.41
CA PHE A 90 -0.14 -12.07 2.57
C PHE A 90 -0.39 -11.03 1.48
N ALA A 91 -0.28 -9.73 1.80
CA ALA A 91 -0.41 -8.66 0.81
C ALA A 91 0.69 -8.73 -0.27
N GLU A 92 1.92 -9.08 0.12
CA GLU A 92 3.04 -9.32 -0.79
C GLU A 92 2.73 -10.47 -1.76
N GLN A 93 2.27 -11.61 -1.25
CA GLN A 93 1.91 -12.77 -2.06
C GLN A 93 0.75 -12.47 -3.02
N VAL A 94 -0.29 -11.74 -2.57
CA VAL A 94 -1.42 -11.33 -3.43
C VAL A 94 -0.92 -10.49 -4.60
N ASN A 95 -0.01 -9.55 -4.36
CA ASN A 95 0.57 -8.70 -5.41
C ASN A 95 1.44 -9.53 -6.37
N GLU A 96 2.44 -10.24 -5.86
CA GLU A 96 3.44 -10.97 -6.66
C GLU A 96 2.82 -12.12 -7.46
N LYS A 97 1.96 -12.90 -6.80
CA LYS A 97 1.27 -14.04 -7.42
C LYS A 97 0.02 -13.63 -8.22
N ARG A 98 -0.32 -12.34 -8.25
CA ARG A 98 -1.50 -11.83 -8.97
C ARG A 98 -2.79 -12.53 -8.54
N GLY A 99 -2.92 -12.80 -7.24
CA GLY A 99 -4.07 -13.47 -6.66
C GLY A 99 -4.07 -15.00 -6.73
N TRP A 100 -3.07 -15.64 -7.32
CA TRP A 100 -2.90 -17.10 -7.30
C TRP A 100 -2.31 -17.56 -5.95
N ILE A 101 -3.16 -17.54 -4.92
CA ILE A 101 -2.81 -17.80 -3.53
C ILE A 101 -3.07 -19.26 -3.19
N GLU A 102 -2.12 -19.90 -2.49
CA GLU A 102 -2.28 -21.24 -1.97
C GLU A 102 -3.14 -21.23 -0.69
N GLN A 103 -3.84 -22.35 -0.43
CA GLN A 103 -4.66 -22.48 0.78
C GLN A 103 -3.82 -22.29 2.05
N SER A 104 -2.57 -22.75 2.06
CA SER A 104 -1.63 -22.57 3.17
C SER A 104 -1.33 -21.11 3.51
N ASP A 105 -1.30 -20.22 2.49
CA ASP A 105 -1.09 -18.79 2.69
C ASP A 105 -2.30 -18.16 3.41
N ILE A 106 -3.52 -18.58 3.01
CA ILE A 106 -4.76 -18.16 3.68
C ILE A 106 -4.79 -18.67 5.11
N ASP A 107 -4.48 -19.95 5.32
CA ASP A 107 -4.49 -20.57 6.65
C ASP A 107 -3.49 -19.89 7.60
N ALA A 108 -2.32 -19.50 7.11
CA ALA A 108 -1.32 -18.76 7.89
C ALA A 108 -1.84 -17.37 8.32
N LEU A 109 -2.51 -16.64 7.42
CA LEU A 109 -3.11 -15.35 7.75
C LEU A 109 -4.22 -15.48 8.80
N LEU A 110 -5.09 -16.50 8.66
CA LEU A 110 -6.16 -16.76 9.63
C LEU A 110 -5.62 -17.19 10.98
N ALA A 111 -4.58 -18.04 11.01
CA ALA A 111 -3.93 -18.50 12.24
C ALA A 111 -3.26 -17.33 13.01
N ALA A 112 -2.82 -16.29 12.31
CA ALA A 112 -2.28 -15.07 12.91
C ALA A 112 -3.36 -14.13 13.50
N GLY A 113 -4.65 -14.51 13.41
CA GLY A 113 -5.76 -13.75 13.98
C GLY A 113 -6.44 -12.76 13.03
N CYS A 114 -6.18 -12.85 11.74
CA CYS A 114 -6.95 -12.15 10.71
C CYS A 114 -8.25 -12.90 10.39
N THR A 115 -9.18 -12.25 9.70
CA THR A 115 -10.50 -12.82 9.37
C THR A 115 -10.56 -13.25 7.90
N LYS A 116 -11.58 -14.03 7.54
CA LYS A 116 -11.89 -14.31 6.13
C LYS A 116 -12.19 -13.05 5.33
N GLN A 117 -12.75 -12.02 5.95
CA GLN A 117 -12.97 -10.73 5.32
C GLN A 117 -11.64 -10.06 4.97
N THR A 118 -10.65 -10.12 5.88
CA THR A 118 -9.30 -9.58 5.63
C THR A 118 -8.68 -10.14 4.34
N VAL A 119 -8.88 -11.43 4.04
CA VAL A 119 -8.38 -12.06 2.79
C VAL A 119 -8.85 -11.30 1.56
N PHE A 120 -10.12 -10.90 1.53
CA PHE A 120 -10.71 -10.17 0.39
C PHE A 120 -10.45 -8.65 0.47
N ASP A 121 -10.36 -8.08 1.66
CA ASP A 121 -10.04 -6.67 1.87
C ASP A 121 -8.62 -6.33 1.35
N VAL A 122 -7.67 -7.29 1.41
CA VAL A 122 -6.34 -7.15 0.78
C VAL A 122 -6.46 -6.95 -0.72
N ILE A 123 -7.40 -7.62 -1.39
CA ILE A 123 -7.64 -7.45 -2.83
C ILE A 123 -8.11 -6.02 -3.13
N VAL A 124 -9.01 -5.47 -2.31
CA VAL A 124 -9.47 -4.07 -2.44
C VAL A 124 -8.31 -3.10 -2.31
N GLY A 125 -7.46 -3.31 -1.28
CA GLY A 125 -6.27 -2.48 -1.06
C GLY A 125 -5.26 -2.59 -2.21
N THR A 126 -5.04 -3.78 -2.75
CA THR A 126 -4.17 -4.00 -3.91
C THR A 126 -4.71 -3.29 -5.15
N ALA A 127 -6.01 -3.41 -5.46
CA ALA A 127 -6.65 -2.70 -6.58
C ALA A 127 -6.52 -1.17 -6.42
N TYR A 128 -6.77 -0.65 -5.21
CA TYR A 128 -6.55 0.76 -4.88
C TYR A 128 -5.13 1.22 -5.21
N LYS A 129 -4.13 0.40 -4.86
CA LYS A 129 -2.72 0.75 -5.10
C LYS A 129 -2.32 0.59 -6.56
N VAL A 130 -2.86 -0.38 -7.28
CA VAL A 130 -2.66 -0.49 -8.75
C VAL A 130 -3.09 0.79 -9.44
N LEU A 131 -4.27 1.33 -9.12
CA LEU A 131 -4.75 2.59 -9.71
C LEU A 131 -3.76 3.74 -9.48
N SER A 132 -3.27 3.93 -8.26
CA SER A 132 -2.35 5.04 -7.95
C SER A 132 -0.91 4.80 -8.41
N ASN A 133 -0.37 3.60 -8.18
CA ASN A 133 1.02 3.30 -8.54
C ASN A 133 1.22 3.37 -10.06
N TYR A 134 0.33 2.74 -10.82
CA TYR A 134 0.47 2.72 -12.29
C TYR A 134 0.22 4.10 -12.89
N THR A 135 -0.71 4.89 -12.34
CA THR A 135 -0.86 6.29 -12.75
C THR A 135 0.45 7.06 -12.56
N ASN A 136 1.07 6.95 -11.39
CA ASN A 136 2.32 7.64 -11.10
C ASN A 136 3.47 7.19 -12.00
N HIS A 137 3.54 5.90 -12.34
CA HIS A 137 4.57 5.37 -13.24
C HIS A 137 4.39 5.90 -14.67
N VAL A 138 3.16 5.83 -15.21
CA VAL A 138 2.85 6.28 -16.58
C VAL A 138 3.07 7.79 -16.71
N ALA A 139 2.65 8.57 -15.72
CA ALA A 139 2.74 10.02 -15.75
C ALA A 139 4.04 10.59 -15.18
N GLN A 140 4.91 9.75 -14.60
CA GLN A 140 6.12 10.19 -13.90
C GLN A 140 5.82 11.32 -12.91
N THR A 141 4.77 11.12 -12.09
CA THR A 141 4.25 12.14 -11.18
C THR A 141 5.32 12.60 -10.21
N PRO A 142 5.69 13.89 -10.18
CA PRO A 142 6.67 14.39 -9.23
C PRO A 142 6.12 14.33 -7.79
N VAL A 143 7.00 14.03 -6.83
CA VAL A 143 6.64 14.03 -5.41
C VAL A 143 6.21 15.43 -4.98
N ASP A 144 5.09 15.55 -4.26
CA ASP A 144 4.66 16.83 -3.71
C ASP A 144 5.66 17.34 -2.67
N ALA A 145 5.87 18.64 -2.62
CA ALA A 145 6.75 19.29 -1.63
C ALA A 145 6.39 18.90 -0.18
N ALA A 146 5.11 18.65 0.10
CA ALA A 146 4.63 18.20 1.40
C ALA A 146 5.16 16.81 1.81
N PHE A 147 5.54 15.98 0.84
CA PHE A 147 6.04 14.61 1.06
C PHE A 147 7.55 14.48 0.87
N ALA A 148 8.23 15.54 0.41
CA ALA A 148 9.66 15.52 0.03
C ALA A 148 10.58 15.00 1.15
N LYS A 149 10.29 15.31 2.43
CA LYS A 149 11.05 14.79 3.57
C LYS A 149 11.02 13.26 3.71
N ASN A 150 10.09 12.61 3.07
CA ASN A 150 9.87 11.15 3.11
C ASN A 150 10.20 10.48 1.76
N GLU A 151 10.96 11.14 0.88
CA GLU A 151 11.41 10.53 -0.36
C GLU A 151 11.99 9.14 -0.12
N TRP A 152 11.79 8.27 -1.10
CA TRP A 152 12.20 6.88 -1.06
C TRP A 152 12.68 6.46 -2.45
N THR A 153 13.76 5.70 -2.49
CA THR A 153 14.34 5.18 -3.73
C THR A 153 14.24 3.66 -3.71
N ALA A 154 13.78 3.06 -4.80
CA ALA A 154 13.73 1.61 -4.94
C ALA A 154 15.13 1.00 -4.88
N GLU A 155 15.27 -0.23 -4.34
CA GLU A 155 16.56 -0.90 -4.21
C GLU A 155 17.28 -1.07 -5.57
N THR A 156 16.51 -1.29 -6.64
CA THR A 156 17.04 -1.40 -8.01
C THR A 156 17.72 -0.14 -8.52
N GLU A 157 17.39 1.02 -7.95
CA GLU A 157 18.02 2.31 -8.31
C GLU A 157 19.19 2.69 -7.39
N ARG A 158 19.34 1.99 -6.25
CA ARG A 158 20.44 2.25 -5.29
C ARG A 158 21.77 1.61 -5.71
N VAL A 159 21.77 0.76 -6.73
CA VAL A 159 22.93 -0.04 -7.18
C VAL A 159 23.55 0.51 -8.47
N GLN A 160 23.07 1.63 -8.99
CA GLN A 160 23.66 2.37 -10.10
C GLN A 160 24.39 3.62 -9.60
#